data_c8e2a54bca1aeb3b8e2813d551cae52f
#
_entry.id   c8e2a54bca1aeb3b8e2813d551cae52f
#
_cell.length_a   1.000
_cell.length_b   1.000
_cell.length_c   1.000
_cell.angle_alpha   90.00
_cell.angle_beta   90.00
_cell.angle_gamma   90.00
#
_symmetry.space_group_name_H-M   'P 1'
#
loop_
_entity.id
_entity.type
_entity.pdbx_description
1 polymer ?
#
loop_
_entity_poly.entity_id
_entity_poly.type
_entity_poly.pdbx_seq_one_letter_code
_entity_poly.pdbx_strand_id
1 'polypeptide(L)'
;TYPGADAKTLETDLSQLDANRPGPVTYHLTRASLFFDRGLVDDAISETESAVASDPGNDSLHTILGRLYAEAGRSRDAIAEMNKAQK
;
A
#
# COMPACT_ATOMS: atom_id res chain seq x y z
N THR A 1 -19.50 0.16 4.18
CA THR A 1 -20.05 0.15 4.98
C THR A 1 -20.36 1.10 6.14
N TYR A 2 -19.50 1.81 6.77
CA TYR A 2 -19.86 2.73 7.84
C TYR A 2 -19.24 4.09 7.61
N PRO A 3 -19.81 4.90 6.75
CA PRO A 3 -19.10 6.11 6.31
C PRO A 3 -18.64 7.01 7.46
N GLY A 4 -19.44 7.11 8.51
CA GLY A 4 -19.08 7.96 9.63
C GLY A 4 -18.08 7.31 10.60
N ALA A 5 -18.03 5.98 10.63
CA ALA A 5 -17.15 5.24 11.53
C ALA A 5 -15.78 4.96 10.91
N ASP A 6 -15.70 4.91 9.59
CA ASP A 6 -14.48 4.51 8.88
C ASP A 6 -13.31 5.44 9.16
N ALA A 7 -13.53 6.74 9.16
CA ALA A 7 -12.45 7.69 9.41
C ALA A 7 -11.86 7.50 10.80
N LYS A 8 -12.73 7.31 11.80
CA LYS A 8 -12.30 7.12 13.19
C LYS A 8 -11.60 5.77 13.35
N THR A 9 -12.11 4.72 12.72
CA THR A 9 -11.50 3.41 12.76
C THR A 9 -10.11 3.44 12.13
N LEU A 10 -9.97 4.13 11.00
CA LEU A 10 -8.68 4.27 10.34
C LEU A 10 -7.67 4.97 11.24
N GLU A 11 -8.06 6.06 11.88
CA GLU A 11 -7.17 6.77 12.79
C GLU A 11 -6.70 5.88 13.93
N THR A 12 -7.61 5.09 14.50
CA THR A 12 -7.29 4.15 15.56
C THR A 12 -6.30 3.09 15.08
N ASP A 13 -6.55 2.51 13.92
CA ASP A 13 -5.68 1.48 13.35
C ASP A 13 -4.29 2.03 13.07
N LEU A 14 -4.20 3.23 12.52
CA LEU A 14 -2.91 3.87 12.25
C LEU A 14 -2.17 4.18 13.55
N SER A 15 -2.88 4.63 14.57
CA SER A 15 -2.27 4.90 15.88
C SER A 15 -1.70 3.64 16.51
N GLN A 16 -2.43 2.53 16.41
CA GLN A 16 -1.95 1.25 16.93
C GLN A 16 -0.73 0.76 16.17
N LEU A 17 -0.73 0.96 14.86
CA LEU A 17 0.41 0.59 14.03
C LEU A 17 1.65 1.39 14.43
N ASP A 18 1.50 2.68 14.66
CA ASP A 18 2.60 3.53 15.09
C ASP A 18 3.14 3.09 16.46
N ALA A 19 2.25 2.71 17.36
CA ALA A 19 2.63 2.27 18.70
C ALA A 19 3.41 0.95 18.67
N ASN A 20 3.09 0.06 17.75
CA ASN A 20 3.73 -1.24 17.63
C ASN A 20 5.09 -1.17 16.92
N ARG A 21 5.35 -0.11 16.19
CA ARG A 21 6.62 0.15 15.50
C ARG A 21 7.15 -1.04 14.70
N PRO A 22 6.37 -1.56 13.74
CA PRO A 22 6.85 -2.65 12.89
C PRO A 22 7.98 -2.17 11.99
N GLY A 23 8.66 -3.10 11.32
CA GLY A 23 9.70 -2.74 10.36
C GLY A 23 9.12 -1.89 9.22
N PRO A 24 9.98 -1.16 8.47
CA PRO A 24 9.49 -0.20 7.47
C PRO A 24 8.60 -0.84 6.39
N VAL A 25 8.95 -2.01 5.88
CA VAL A 25 8.13 -2.67 4.86
C VAL A 25 6.76 -3.03 5.42
N THR A 26 6.74 -3.68 6.58
CA THR A 26 5.48 -4.07 7.23
C THR A 26 4.64 -2.86 7.57
N TYR A 27 5.26 -1.81 8.08
CA TYR A 27 4.58 -0.56 8.42
C TYR A 27 3.86 0.02 7.21
N HIS A 28 4.59 0.19 6.10
CA HIS A 28 4.01 0.81 4.91
C HIS A 28 2.98 -0.09 4.24
N LEU A 29 3.20 -1.41 4.22
CA LEU A 29 2.22 -2.32 3.62
C LEU A 29 0.93 -2.39 4.44
N THR A 30 1.03 -2.34 5.77
CA THR A 30 -0.16 -2.33 6.61
C THR A 30 -0.96 -1.05 6.39
N ARG A 31 -0.27 0.10 6.30
CA ARG A 31 -0.94 1.36 5.99
C ARG A 31 -1.59 1.31 4.60
N ALA A 32 -0.88 0.76 3.62
CA ALA A 32 -1.43 0.62 2.27
C ALA A 32 -2.71 -0.21 2.28
N SER A 33 -2.72 -1.32 3.02
CA SER A 33 -3.90 -2.17 3.14
C SER A 33 -5.07 -1.43 3.77
N LEU A 34 -4.80 -0.68 4.84
CA LEU A 34 -5.83 0.10 5.52
C LEU A 34 -6.43 1.16 4.58
N PHE A 35 -5.59 1.85 3.83
CA PHE A 35 -6.06 2.85 2.88
C PHE A 35 -6.85 2.20 1.74
N PHE A 36 -6.34 1.08 1.21
CA PHE A 36 -7.00 0.39 0.11
C PHE A 36 -8.40 -0.08 0.51
N ASP A 37 -8.54 -0.62 1.70
CA ASP A 37 -9.83 -1.12 2.21
C ASP A 37 -10.87 0.00 2.29
N ARG A 38 -10.45 1.24 2.35
CA ARG A 38 -11.34 2.39 2.42
C ARG A 38 -11.47 3.13 1.09
N GLY A 39 -10.96 2.52 0.02
CA GLY A 39 -11.03 3.11 -1.32
C GLY A 39 -10.03 4.21 -1.58
N LEU A 40 -9.05 4.40 -0.69
CA LEU A 40 -8.02 5.42 -0.84
C LEU A 40 -6.85 4.84 -1.62
N VAL A 41 -7.06 4.56 -2.90
CA VAL A 41 -6.10 3.85 -3.74
C VAL A 41 -4.80 4.64 -3.92
N ASP A 42 -4.90 5.95 -4.12
CA ASP A 42 -3.70 6.79 -4.30
C ASP A 42 -2.82 6.79 -3.05
N ASP A 43 -3.44 6.84 -1.86
CA ASP A 43 -2.72 6.77 -0.61
C ASP A 43 -2.07 5.39 -0.43
N ALA A 44 -2.79 4.33 -0.82
CA ALA A 44 -2.24 2.98 -0.78
C ALA A 44 -1.02 2.85 -1.70
N ILE A 45 -1.07 3.46 -2.88
CA ILE A 45 0.06 3.48 -3.81
C ILE A 45 1.26 4.16 -3.18
N SER A 46 1.05 5.33 -2.56
CA SER A 46 2.15 6.08 -1.92
C SER A 46 2.82 5.25 -0.83
N GLU A 47 2.05 4.56 0.00
CA GLU A 47 2.61 3.73 1.06
C GLU A 47 3.37 2.53 0.47
N THR A 48 2.83 1.92 -0.57
CA THR A 48 3.51 0.79 -1.21
C THR A 48 4.81 1.24 -1.88
N GLU A 49 4.82 2.42 -2.49
CA GLU A 49 6.05 2.98 -3.05
C GLU A 49 7.11 3.18 -1.97
N SER A 50 6.71 3.61 -0.78
CA SER A 50 7.62 3.74 0.36
C SER A 50 8.17 2.39 0.78
N ALA A 51 7.34 1.35 0.76
CA ALA A 51 7.80 -0.01 1.05
C ALA A 51 8.82 -0.49 0.02
N VAL A 52 8.57 -0.21 -1.26
CA VAL A 52 9.51 -0.57 -2.33
C VAL A 52 10.84 0.16 -2.14
N ALA A 53 10.80 1.43 -1.75
CA ALA A 53 12.03 2.19 -1.49
C ALA A 53 12.85 1.58 -0.36
N SER A 54 12.18 0.97 0.63
CA SER A 54 12.85 0.30 1.75
C SER A 54 13.43 -1.07 1.37
N ASP A 55 12.84 -1.74 0.39
CA ASP A 55 13.25 -3.09 -0.02
C ASP A 55 13.04 -3.27 -1.53
N PRO A 56 13.86 -2.60 -2.36
CA PRO A 56 13.61 -2.55 -3.81
C PRO A 56 13.77 -3.89 -4.52
N GLY A 57 14.45 -4.85 -3.92
CA GLY A 57 14.62 -6.18 -4.50
C GLY A 57 13.47 -7.14 -4.21
N ASN A 58 12.43 -6.68 -3.52
CA ASN A 58 11.33 -7.54 -3.12
C ASN A 58 10.27 -7.61 -4.22
N ASP A 59 10.25 -8.74 -4.94
CA ASP A 59 9.32 -8.94 -6.07
C ASP A 59 7.86 -8.85 -5.64
N SER A 60 7.56 -9.32 -4.44
CA SER A 60 6.19 -9.25 -3.92
C SER A 60 5.69 -7.80 -3.83
N LEU A 61 6.57 -6.88 -3.43
CA LEU A 61 6.21 -5.46 -3.35
C LEU A 61 5.92 -4.88 -4.72
N HIS A 62 6.71 -5.22 -5.73
CA HIS A 62 6.47 -4.77 -7.10
C HIS A 62 5.14 -5.32 -7.63
N THR A 63 4.82 -6.56 -7.29
CA THR A 63 3.53 -7.16 -7.70
C THR A 63 2.36 -6.41 -7.05
N ILE A 64 2.45 -6.12 -5.77
CA ILE A 64 1.41 -5.38 -5.05
C ILE A 64 1.24 -3.98 -5.66
N LEU A 65 2.35 -3.29 -5.90
CA LEU A 65 2.31 -1.96 -6.46
C LEU A 65 1.70 -1.97 -7.87
N GLY A 66 2.06 -2.97 -8.68
CA GLY A 66 1.48 -3.13 -10.01
C GLY A 66 -0.03 -3.31 -9.96
N ARG A 67 -0.52 -4.10 -9.02
CA ARG A 67 -1.97 -4.30 -8.86
C ARG A 67 -2.67 -3.01 -8.44
N LEU A 68 -2.06 -2.24 -7.57
CA LEU A 68 -2.63 -0.96 -7.15
C LEU A 68 -2.66 0.04 -8.31
N TYR A 69 -1.61 0.09 -9.12
CA TYR A 69 -1.62 0.93 -10.31
C TYR A 69 -2.73 0.53 -11.27
N ALA A 70 -2.95 -0.78 -11.46
CA ALA A 70 -4.03 -1.27 -12.31
C ALA A 70 -5.40 -0.84 -11.77
N GLU A 71 -5.59 -0.92 -10.46
CA GLU A 71 -6.83 -0.47 -9.82
C GLU A 71 -7.05 1.03 -9.99
N ALA A 72 -5.97 1.80 -10.04
CA ALA A 72 -6.03 3.24 -10.22
C ALA A 72 -6.16 3.65 -11.70
N GLY A 73 -6.19 2.69 -12.62
CA GLY A 73 -6.25 2.96 -14.05
C GLY A 73 -4.92 3.35 -14.67
N ARG A 74 -3.81 3.11 -13.96
CA ARG A 74 -2.45 3.47 -14.42
C ARG A 74 -1.78 2.25 -15.06
N SER A 75 -2.29 1.84 -16.20
CA SER A 75 -1.89 0.58 -16.85
C SER A 75 -0.40 0.49 -17.18
N ARG A 76 0.19 1.59 -17.64
CA ARG A 76 1.62 1.59 -18.00
C ARG A 76 2.49 1.37 -16.77
N ASP A 77 2.14 2.03 -15.67
CA ASP A 77 2.86 1.87 -14.41
C ASP A 77 2.69 0.45 -13.88
N ALA A 78 1.49 -0.11 -14.01
CA ALA A 78 1.21 -1.48 -13.60
C ALA A 78 2.10 -2.48 -14.36
N ILE A 79 2.19 -2.33 -15.68
CA ILE A 79 3.02 -3.20 -16.51
C ILE A 79 4.49 -3.08 -16.11
N ALA A 80 4.97 -1.86 -15.90
CA ALA A 80 6.35 -1.63 -15.49
C ALA A 80 6.69 -2.34 -14.18
N GLU A 81 5.80 -2.27 -13.19
CA GLU A 81 6.02 -2.93 -11.90
C GLU A 81 5.98 -4.45 -12.03
N MET A 82 5.03 -4.97 -12.81
CA MET A 82 4.95 -6.42 -13.05
C MET A 82 6.19 -6.96 -13.73
N ASN A 83 6.76 -6.19 -14.66
CA ASN A 83 8.01 -6.59 -15.34
C ASN A 83 9.18 -6.64 -14.36
N LYS A 84 9.23 -5.71 -13.41
CA LYS A 84 10.26 -5.73 -12.35
C LYS A 84 10.12 -6.97 -11.48
N ALA A 85 8.89 -7.39 -11.19
CA ALA A 85 8.64 -8.56 -10.35
C ALA A 85 9.03 -9.86 -11.02
N GLN A 86 9.11 -9.88 -12.35
CA GLN A 86 9.38 -11.11 -13.12
C GLN A 86 10.85 -11.37 -13.41
N LYS A 87 11.74 -10.62 -12.87
CA LYS A 87 13.18 -10.80 -13.12
C LYS A 87 13.74 -12.10 -12.56
#